data_317fe42884027d33339c9636caa605de
#
_entry.id   317fe42884027d33339c9636caa605de
#
_cell.length_a   1.000
_cell.length_b   1.000
_cell.length_c   1.000
_cell.angle_alpha   90.00
_cell.angle_beta   90.00
_cell.angle_gamma   90.00
#
_symmetry.space_group_name_H-M   'P 1'
#
loop_
_entity.id
_entity.type
_entity.pdbx_description
1 polymer ?
#
loop_
_entity_poly.entity_id
_entity_poly.type
_entity_poly.pdbx_seq_one_letter_code
_entity_poly.pdbx_strand_id
1 'polypeptide(L)'
;METSAQASRAGERRVWGLDIGGTKIGVCIGNAAGEVLVGERFPAASLDPRAALAQALDRLRALQALHPGEDPLALGVACPGPMSSREGRFLDPPNMPAWHRFAVREELLRLGSPHVRLMNDANAGALAESLWGAARGASTSVFFTMSTGMGAGLVIGGRLYEGPDDLAGEIGHLRLDPDGPVGFGKRGSVEGYLSGPGLVQLGEAEARIARQRGETTRLWPLTHDHPRFDAEELCRAAASGDAAAKRATDRAADALGRLMALLTDLLNPDVFVLGTIGSAYPELFHPGARAVLEREALPRAVERLKILPSTLGAERGMKQALAAALFGYGELHSR
;
A
#
# COMPACT_ATOMS: atom_id res chain seq x y z
N MET A 1 15.59 -22.31 28.49
CA MET A 1 14.14 -22.61 28.74
C MET A 1 13.28 -21.35 28.94
N GLU A 2 13.86 -20.19 29.26
CA GLU A 2 13.12 -18.92 29.37
C GLU A 2 12.69 -18.32 28.02
N THR A 3 13.44 -18.58 26.93
CA THR A 3 13.15 -18.03 25.60
C THR A 3 11.88 -18.58 24.92
N SER A 4 11.51 -19.85 25.19
CA SER A 4 10.31 -20.44 24.55
C SER A 4 9.00 -20.01 25.25
N ALA A 5 9.03 -19.75 26.55
CA ALA A 5 7.86 -19.27 27.31
C ALA A 5 7.59 -17.77 27.04
N GLN A 6 8.63 -16.96 26.79
CA GLN A 6 8.47 -15.57 26.38
C GLN A 6 7.94 -15.45 24.94
N ALA A 7 8.41 -16.29 24.02
CA ALA A 7 7.90 -16.35 22.66
C ALA A 7 6.43 -16.81 22.61
N SER A 8 6.03 -17.77 23.47
CA SER A 8 4.64 -18.22 23.61
C SER A 8 3.73 -17.10 24.11
N ARG A 9 4.15 -16.34 25.12
CA ARG A 9 3.36 -15.20 25.65
C ARG A 9 3.29 -14.01 24.70
N ALA A 10 4.31 -13.78 23.87
CA ALA A 10 4.28 -12.73 22.85
C ALA A 10 3.23 -13.01 21.77
N GLY A 11 3.02 -14.29 21.39
CA GLY A 11 1.97 -14.70 20.45
C GLY A 11 0.54 -14.56 20.99
N GLU A 12 0.35 -14.48 22.30
CA GLU A 12 -0.96 -14.35 22.94
C GLU A 12 -1.42 -12.89 23.07
N ARG A 13 -0.48 -11.92 22.98
CA ARG A 13 -0.79 -10.50 23.10
C ARG A 13 -1.64 -10.00 21.95
N ARG A 14 -2.80 -9.45 22.28
CA ARG A 14 -3.76 -8.93 21.30
C ARG A 14 -3.53 -7.48 21.00
N VAL A 15 -3.79 -7.13 19.74
CA VAL A 15 -3.85 -5.75 19.24
C VAL A 15 -5.08 -5.59 18.36
N TRP A 16 -5.60 -4.39 18.31
CA TRP A 16 -6.67 -4.02 17.39
C TRP A 16 -6.10 -3.37 16.14
N GLY A 17 -6.72 -3.64 15.01
CA GLY A 17 -6.41 -3.01 13.72
C GLY A 17 -7.62 -2.31 13.13
N LEU A 18 -7.37 -1.13 12.57
CA LEU A 18 -8.34 -0.30 11.86
C LEU A 18 -7.72 0.11 10.51
N ASP A 19 -8.26 -0.39 9.42
CA ASP A 19 -7.88 -0.07 8.04
C ASP A 19 -8.89 0.93 7.47
N ILE A 20 -8.51 2.20 7.35
CA ILE A 20 -9.39 3.27 6.86
C ILE A 20 -9.14 3.48 5.37
N GLY A 21 -10.06 3.03 4.54
CA GLY A 21 -10.08 3.33 3.11
C GLY A 21 -11.19 4.32 2.74
N GLY A 22 -11.11 4.87 1.53
CA GLY A 22 -12.09 5.85 1.04
C GLY A 22 -13.52 5.31 0.88
N THR A 23 -13.70 4.01 0.71
CA THR A 23 -15.01 3.38 0.49
C THR A 23 -15.41 2.38 1.56
N LYS A 24 -14.44 1.77 2.22
CA LYS A 24 -14.64 0.71 3.22
C LYS A 24 -13.67 0.91 4.38
N ILE A 25 -14.12 0.51 5.55
CA ILE A 25 -13.29 0.40 6.75
C ILE A 25 -13.20 -1.08 7.12
N GLY A 26 -11.97 -1.54 7.42
CA GLY A 26 -11.68 -2.84 7.98
C GLY A 26 -11.37 -2.73 9.46
N VAL A 27 -11.90 -3.66 10.26
CA VAL A 27 -11.56 -3.78 11.69
C VAL A 27 -11.12 -5.21 11.97
N CYS A 28 -10.13 -5.38 12.83
CA CYS A 28 -9.68 -6.72 13.20
C CYS A 28 -9.08 -6.76 14.61
N ILE A 29 -9.06 -7.96 15.16
CA ILE A 29 -8.27 -8.36 16.31
C ILE A 29 -7.20 -9.31 15.81
N GLY A 30 -5.96 -9.07 16.16
CA GLY A 30 -4.84 -9.92 15.81
C GLY A 30 -3.81 -10.01 16.93
N ASN A 31 -2.68 -10.63 16.63
CA ASN A 31 -1.61 -10.85 17.58
C ASN A 31 -0.24 -10.39 17.02
N ALA A 32 0.80 -10.48 17.84
CA ALA A 32 2.15 -10.08 17.47
C ALA A 32 2.79 -10.98 16.38
N ALA A 33 2.23 -12.16 16.12
CA ALA A 33 2.65 -13.03 15.02
C ALA A 33 2.08 -12.59 13.66
N GLY A 34 1.23 -11.56 13.64
CA GLY A 34 0.58 -11.05 12.42
C GLY A 34 -0.63 -11.88 11.98
N GLU A 35 -1.15 -12.72 12.87
CA GLU A 35 -2.36 -13.47 12.61
C GLU A 35 -3.57 -12.57 12.85
N VAL A 36 -4.46 -12.51 11.87
CA VAL A 36 -5.79 -11.91 12.01
C VAL A 36 -6.70 -12.97 12.62
N LEU A 37 -6.96 -12.84 13.93
CA LEU A 37 -7.78 -13.82 14.66
C LEU A 37 -9.25 -13.72 14.27
N VAL A 38 -9.73 -12.49 14.07
CA VAL A 38 -11.06 -12.17 13.57
C VAL A 38 -11.06 -10.77 12.98
N GLY A 39 -11.85 -10.55 11.95
CA GLY A 39 -11.99 -9.23 11.33
C GLY A 39 -13.18 -9.16 10.40
N GLU A 40 -13.62 -7.95 10.13
CA GLU A 40 -14.70 -7.65 9.22
C GLU A 40 -14.47 -6.33 8.48
N ARG A 41 -15.23 -6.11 7.41
CA ARG A 41 -15.22 -4.85 6.65
C ARG A 41 -16.64 -4.33 6.50
N PHE A 42 -16.77 -3.01 6.55
CA PHE A 42 -18.05 -2.35 6.33
C PHE A 42 -17.91 -1.11 5.43
N PRO A 43 -18.97 -0.72 4.69
CA PRO A 43 -18.97 0.48 3.88
C PRO A 43 -18.88 1.72 4.77
N ALA A 44 -18.07 2.71 4.37
CA ALA A 44 -17.84 3.94 5.13
C ALA A 44 -17.93 5.21 4.30
N ALA A 45 -18.10 5.11 2.97
CA ALA A 45 -18.07 6.25 2.06
C ALA A 45 -19.12 7.34 2.36
N SER A 46 -20.26 6.99 2.97
CA SER A 46 -21.35 7.91 3.33
C SER A 46 -21.33 8.38 4.78
N LEU A 47 -20.40 7.89 5.60
CA LEU A 47 -20.31 8.24 7.02
C LEU A 47 -19.44 9.46 7.21
N ASP A 48 -19.85 10.33 8.14
CA ASP A 48 -18.92 11.32 8.66
C ASP A 48 -17.81 10.63 9.48
N PRO A 49 -16.63 11.24 9.63
CA PRO A 49 -15.50 10.61 10.31
C PRO A 49 -15.79 10.14 11.74
N ARG A 50 -16.59 10.91 12.51
CA ARG A 50 -16.91 10.54 13.90
C ARG A 50 -17.81 9.32 13.96
N ALA A 51 -18.85 9.30 13.13
CA ALA A 51 -19.73 8.15 13.02
C ALA A 51 -18.98 6.90 12.55
N ALA A 52 -18.07 7.06 11.58
CA ALA A 52 -17.24 5.98 11.07
C ALA A 52 -16.32 5.38 12.17
N LEU A 53 -15.65 6.23 12.97
CA LEU A 53 -14.79 5.78 14.05
C LEU A 53 -15.58 5.18 15.22
N ALA A 54 -16.73 5.76 15.58
CA ALA A 54 -17.61 5.18 16.60
C ALA A 54 -18.07 3.78 16.19
N GLN A 55 -18.57 3.62 14.96
CA GLN A 55 -18.98 2.32 14.43
C GLN A 55 -17.81 1.32 14.39
N ALA A 56 -16.60 1.75 14.03
CA ALA A 56 -15.42 0.89 14.02
C ALA A 56 -15.10 0.37 15.43
N LEU A 57 -15.10 1.24 16.44
CA LEU A 57 -14.85 0.83 17.82
C LEU A 57 -15.94 -0.07 18.39
N ASP A 58 -17.19 0.20 18.10
CA ASP A 58 -18.31 -0.66 18.54
C ASP A 58 -18.18 -2.07 17.94
N ARG A 59 -17.79 -2.17 16.67
CA ARG A 59 -17.49 -3.46 16.02
C ARG A 59 -16.30 -4.17 16.66
N LEU A 60 -15.20 -3.46 16.94
CA LEU A 60 -14.04 -4.05 17.63
C LEU A 60 -14.42 -4.58 19.01
N ARG A 61 -15.23 -3.84 19.77
CA ARG A 61 -15.73 -4.29 21.07
C ARG A 61 -16.64 -5.53 20.95
N ALA A 62 -17.52 -5.54 19.95
CA ALA A 62 -18.37 -6.69 19.66
C ALA A 62 -17.54 -7.92 19.29
N LEU A 63 -16.53 -7.78 18.43
CA LEU A 63 -15.60 -8.85 18.10
C LEU A 63 -14.82 -9.34 19.32
N GLN A 64 -14.35 -8.44 20.19
CA GLN A 64 -13.67 -8.79 21.43
C GLN A 64 -14.59 -9.58 22.41
N ALA A 65 -15.86 -9.21 22.50
CA ALA A 65 -16.82 -9.92 23.32
C ALA A 65 -17.13 -11.33 22.82
N LEU A 66 -17.18 -11.51 21.49
CA LEU A 66 -17.38 -12.81 20.84
C LEU A 66 -16.12 -13.70 20.86
N HIS A 67 -14.96 -13.09 20.96
CA HIS A 67 -13.66 -13.76 20.97
C HIS A 67 -12.89 -13.36 22.25
N PRO A 68 -13.31 -13.85 23.43
CA PRO A 68 -12.72 -13.44 24.71
C PRO A 68 -11.21 -13.75 24.77
N GLY A 69 -10.45 -12.90 25.44
CA GLY A 69 -9.01 -13.00 25.62
C GLY A 69 -8.48 -11.75 26.30
N GLU A 70 -7.16 -11.56 26.27
CA GLU A 70 -6.53 -10.38 26.87
C GLU A 70 -7.04 -9.07 26.23
N ASP A 71 -7.05 -8.01 27.04
CA ASP A 71 -7.34 -6.67 26.54
C ASP A 71 -6.30 -6.23 25.51
N PRO A 72 -6.71 -5.51 24.45
CA PRO A 72 -5.80 -5.10 23.42
C PRO A 72 -4.78 -4.08 23.92
N LEU A 73 -3.51 -4.32 23.63
CA LEU A 73 -2.38 -3.44 24.01
C LEU A 73 -2.44 -2.06 23.32
N ALA A 74 -2.86 -2.06 22.06
CA ALA A 74 -2.93 -0.89 21.22
C ALA A 74 -3.91 -1.06 20.06
N LEU A 75 -4.29 0.07 19.46
CA LEU A 75 -5.02 0.17 18.20
C LEU A 75 -4.10 0.78 17.14
N GLY A 76 -3.80 0.03 16.11
CA GLY A 76 -3.14 0.54 14.91
C GLY A 76 -4.16 1.00 13.89
N VAL A 77 -3.90 2.15 13.29
CA VAL A 77 -4.72 2.71 12.21
C VAL A 77 -3.86 2.83 10.96
N ALA A 78 -4.14 2.03 9.94
CA ALA A 78 -3.58 2.20 8.60
C ALA A 78 -4.55 3.08 7.79
N CYS A 79 -4.03 4.10 7.13
CA CYS A 79 -4.86 5.03 6.38
C CYS A 79 -4.08 5.67 5.21
N PRO A 80 -4.77 6.15 4.15
CA PRO A 80 -4.11 6.87 3.08
C PRO A 80 -3.54 8.21 3.56
N GLY A 81 -2.49 8.69 2.87
CA GLY A 81 -1.93 10.02 3.06
C GLY A 81 -2.71 11.14 2.33
N PRO A 82 -2.30 12.41 2.56
CA PRO A 82 -1.35 12.84 3.57
C PRO A 82 -1.92 12.87 4.99
N MET A 83 -1.11 12.48 5.96
CA MET A 83 -1.46 12.41 7.37
C MET A 83 -0.24 12.76 8.24
N SER A 84 -0.45 13.05 9.51
CA SER A 84 0.62 13.20 10.50
C SER A 84 0.47 12.15 11.60
N SER A 85 1.43 11.24 11.66
CA SER A 85 1.49 10.23 12.71
C SER A 85 1.76 10.85 14.08
N ARG A 86 2.56 11.91 14.09
CA ARG A 86 2.92 12.68 15.27
C ARG A 86 1.72 13.40 15.89
N GLU A 87 0.90 14.07 15.05
CA GLU A 87 -0.33 14.75 15.49
C GLU A 87 -1.51 13.78 15.61
N GLY A 88 -1.46 12.62 14.95
CA GLY A 88 -2.53 11.62 14.95
C GLY A 88 -3.76 12.05 14.16
N ARG A 89 -3.55 12.75 13.04
CA ARG A 89 -4.63 13.30 12.20
C ARG A 89 -4.37 13.13 10.71
N PHE A 90 -5.44 13.17 9.95
CA PHE A 90 -5.33 13.47 8.52
C PHE A 90 -4.92 14.92 8.29
N LEU A 91 -4.19 15.17 7.22
CA LEU A 91 -3.95 16.52 6.72
C LEU A 91 -5.01 16.83 5.66
N ASP A 92 -4.69 16.73 4.38
CA ASP A 92 -5.62 17.05 3.30
C ASP A 92 -5.73 15.86 2.30
N PRO A 93 -6.28 14.69 2.71
CA PRO A 93 -6.37 13.51 1.85
C PRO A 93 -7.30 13.79 0.66
N PRO A 94 -6.81 13.73 -0.61
CA PRO A 94 -7.56 14.21 -1.78
C PRO A 94 -8.82 13.38 -2.06
N ASN A 95 -8.81 12.10 -1.72
CA ASN A 95 -9.91 11.18 -1.97
C ASN A 95 -10.88 11.05 -0.78
N MET A 96 -10.65 11.82 0.30
CA MET A 96 -11.43 11.73 1.54
C MET A 96 -11.67 13.13 2.13
N PRO A 97 -12.40 14.02 1.43
CA PRO A 97 -12.55 15.42 1.83
C PRO A 97 -13.22 15.61 3.20
N ALA A 98 -14.11 14.70 3.61
CA ALA A 98 -14.71 14.73 4.95
C ALA A 98 -13.69 14.53 6.09
N TRP A 99 -12.53 13.96 5.79
CA TRP A 99 -11.46 13.68 6.76
C TRP A 99 -10.39 14.78 6.82
N HIS A 100 -10.55 15.89 6.06
CA HIS A 100 -9.59 16.99 6.10
C HIS A 100 -9.37 17.48 7.52
N ARG A 101 -8.09 17.49 7.96
CA ARG A 101 -7.64 17.92 9.29
C ARG A 101 -8.30 17.21 10.46
N PHE A 102 -8.94 16.07 10.23
CA PHE A 102 -9.65 15.32 11.26
C PHE A 102 -8.68 14.64 12.23
N ALA A 103 -8.85 14.89 13.53
CA ALA A 103 -7.99 14.38 14.61
C ALA A 103 -8.41 12.95 15.00
N VAL A 104 -7.94 11.96 14.23
CA VAL A 104 -8.32 10.54 14.38
C VAL A 104 -7.94 9.98 15.74
N ARG A 105 -6.68 10.22 16.18
CA ARG A 105 -6.19 9.73 17.48
C ARG A 105 -7.00 10.30 18.65
N GLU A 106 -7.23 11.59 18.65
CA GLU A 106 -7.97 12.27 19.70
C GLU A 106 -9.40 11.71 19.81
N GLU A 107 -10.08 11.57 18.68
CA GLU A 107 -11.44 11.04 18.64
C GLU A 107 -11.51 9.59 19.10
N LEU A 108 -10.59 8.72 18.66
CA LEU A 108 -10.52 7.32 19.11
C LEU A 108 -10.27 7.22 20.60
N LEU A 109 -9.33 8.02 21.15
CA LEU A 109 -9.07 8.06 22.58
C LEU A 109 -10.27 8.57 23.37
N ARG A 110 -10.98 9.60 22.88
CA ARG A 110 -12.24 10.10 23.48
C ARG A 110 -13.33 9.03 23.52
N LEU A 111 -13.36 8.17 22.52
CA LEU A 111 -14.29 7.02 22.47
C LEU A 111 -13.82 5.82 23.33
N GLY A 112 -12.70 5.95 24.04
CA GLY A 112 -12.18 4.93 24.95
C GLY A 112 -11.44 3.78 24.28
N SER A 113 -10.73 4.06 23.17
CA SER A 113 -9.80 3.10 22.55
C SER A 113 -8.54 2.94 23.41
N PRO A 114 -7.80 1.81 23.28
CA PRO A 114 -6.44 1.70 23.81
C PRO A 114 -5.50 2.72 23.12
N HIS A 115 -4.20 2.68 23.43
CA HIS A 115 -3.19 3.48 22.74
C HIS A 115 -3.33 3.42 21.22
N VAL A 116 -3.29 4.58 20.55
CA VAL A 116 -3.54 4.68 19.09
C VAL A 116 -2.28 5.10 18.35
N ARG A 117 -1.87 4.30 17.36
CA ARG A 117 -0.84 4.68 16.37
C ARG A 117 -1.49 4.82 14.99
N LEU A 118 -1.43 6.03 14.43
CA LEU A 118 -1.80 6.30 13.05
C LEU A 118 -0.58 6.12 12.15
N MET A 119 -0.73 5.46 11.00
CA MET A 119 0.35 5.20 10.03
C MET A 119 -0.19 5.25 8.60
N ASN A 120 0.61 5.82 7.70
CA ASN A 120 0.32 5.76 6.27
C ASN A 120 0.29 4.31 5.78
N ASP A 121 -0.60 3.99 4.85
CA ASP A 121 -0.83 2.63 4.34
C ASP A 121 0.41 2.01 3.66
N ALA A 122 1.22 2.80 2.95
CA ALA A 122 2.46 2.32 2.35
C ALA A 122 3.52 2.01 3.42
N ASN A 123 3.66 2.86 4.44
CA ASN A 123 4.55 2.62 5.58
C ASN A 123 4.10 1.39 6.39
N ALA A 124 2.81 1.28 6.66
CA ALA A 124 2.22 0.11 7.32
C ALA A 124 2.41 -1.17 6.50
N GLY A 125 2.35 -1.04 5.17
CA GLY A 125 2.64 -2.13 4.22
C GLY A 125 4.10 -2.58 4.28
N ALA A 126 5.04 -1.65 4.24
CA ALA A 126 6.48 -1.96 4.35
C ALA A 126 6.79 -2.66 5.67
N LEU A 127 6.22 -2.17 6.76
CA LEU A 127 6.40 -2.75 8.08
C LEU A 127 5.81 -4.16 8.16
N ALA A 128 4.58 -4.37 7.68
CA ALA A 128 3.93 -5.68 7.67
C ALA A 128 4.69 -6.70 6.81
N GLU A 129 5.19 -6.28 5.64
CA GLU A 129 6.02 -7.14 4.77
C GLU A 129 7.37 -7.49 5.41
N SER A 130 7.97 -6.55 6.15
CA SER A 130 9.21 -6.79 6.88
C SER A 130 9.01 -7.75 8.06
N LEU A 131 7.88 -7.67 8.74
CA LEU A 131 7.58 -8.53 9.88
C LEU A 131 7.14 -9.93 9.46
N TRP A 132 6.22 -10.03 8.50
CA TRP A 132 5.48 -11.27 8.22
C TRP A 132 5.42 -11.65 6.74
N GLY A 133 5.91 -10.81 5.84
CA GLY A 133 5.73 -10.97 4.41
C GLY A 133 7.00 -11.20 3.61
N ALA A 134 6.98 -10.74 2.37
CA ALA A 134 8.02 -10.96 1.36
C ALA A 134 9.36 -10.27 1.68
N ALA A 135 9.37 -9.24 2.55
CA ALA A 135 10.58 -8.55 2.98
C ALA A 135 11.17 -9.09 4.30
N ARG A 136 10.66 -10.21 4.81
CA ARG A 136 11.15 -10.79 6.07
C ARG A 136 12.62 -11.13 5.98
N GLY A 137 13.39 -10.60 6.94
CA GLY A 137 14.85 -10.82 7.02
C GLY A 137 15.68 -9.88 6.13
N ALA A 138 15.07 -9.02 5.33
CA ALA A 138 15.76 -7.98 4.60
C ALA A 138 16.19 -6.85 5.57
N SER A 139 17.40 -6.33 5.38
CA SER A 139 17.88 -5.15 6.11
C SER A 139 17.29 -3.87 5.52
N THR A 140 17.25 -3.79 4.21
CA THR A 140 16.68 -2.64 3.50
C THR A 140 15.64 -3.13 2.49
N SER A 141 14.42 -2.65 2.61
CA SER A 141 13.32 -3.00 1.70
C SER A 141 12.49 -1.78 1.33
N VAL A 142 11.91 -1.84 0.14
CA VAL A 142 10.96 -0.84 -0.34
C VAL A 142 9.68 -1.56 -0.74
N PHE A 143 8.59 -1.22 -0.09
CA PHE A 143 7.26 -1.68 -0.45
C PHE A 143 6.58 -0.63 -1.32
N PHE A 144 5.98 -1.05 -2.44
CA PHE A 144 5.21 -0.20 -3.33
C PHE A 144 3.72 -0.48 -3.20
N THR A 145 2.92 0.55 -2.98
CA THR A 145 1.46 0.46 -3.14
C THR A 145 1.06 1.02 -4.49
N MET A 146 0.57 0.15 -5.40
CA MET A 146 0.10 0.50 -6.74
C MET A 146 -1.43 0.39 -6.75
N SER A 147 -2.14 1.46 -6.39
CA SER A 147 -3.61 1.45 -6.24
C SER A 147 -4.24 2.71 -6.82
N THR A 148 -5.14 3.39 -6.13
CA THR A 148 -5.68 4.72 -6.52
C THR A 148 -4.55 5.74 -6.67
N GLY A 149 -3.49 5.62 -5.85
CA GLY A 149 -2.25 6.38 -5.98
C GLY A 149 -1.05 5.45 -6.11
N MET A 150 0.15 6.04 -6.04
CA MET A 150 1.42 5.33 -6.00
C MET A 150 2.29 5.88 -4.87
N GLY A 151 2.56 5.06 -3.88
CA GLY A 151 3.41 5.39 -2.73
C GLY A 151 4.42 4.30 -2.44
N ALA A 152 5.36 4.58 -1.54
CA ALA A 152 6.27 3.59 -1.00
C ALA A 152 6.42 3.70 0.51
N GLY A 153 6.67 2.57 1.15
CA GLY A 153 7.18 2.51 2.51
C GLY A 153 8.61 2.00 2.51
N LEU A 154 9.44 2.57 3.35
CA LEU A 154 10.87 2.33 3.39
C LEU A 154 11.27 1.69 4.72
N VAL A 155 11.92 0.53 4.66
CA VAL A 155 12.62 -0.06 5.80
C VAL A 155 14.12 0.04 5.52
N ILE A 156 14.88 0.69 6.40
CA ILE A 156 16.32 0.92 6.24
C ILE A 156 17.03 0.45 7.51
N GLY A 157 17.98 -0.47 7.35
CA GLY A 157 18.67 -1.06 8.51
C GLY A 157 17.71 -1.80 9.46
N GLY A 158 16.66 -2.43 8.92
CA GLY A 158 15.63 -3.14 9.68
C GLY A 158 14.63 -2.22 10.41
N ARG A 159 14.62 -0.92 10.14
CA ARG A 159 13.73 0.06 10.78
C ARG A 159 12.91 0.81 9.75
N LEU A 160 11.63 1.02 10.05
CA LEU A 160 10.78 1.88 9.22
C LEU A 160 11.33 3.32 9.22
N TYR A 161 11.42 3.90 8.03
CA TYR A 161 11.85 5.28 7.84
C TYR A 161 10.67 6.13 7.34
N GLU A 162 10.12 6.95 8.21
CA GLU A 162 8.98 7.83 7.94
C GLU A 162 9.40 9.25 7.54
N GLY A 163 10.67 9.63 7.82
CA GLY A 163 11.11 11.02 7.71
C GLY A 163 10.57 11.90 8.85
N PRO A 164 10.97 13.18 8.90
CA PRO A 164 10.57 14.09 9.99
C PRO A 164 9.08 14.45 9.97
N ASP A 165 8.45 14.42 8.79
CA ASP A 165 7.07 14.88 8.55
C ASP A 165 6.16 13.78 8.00
N ASP A 166 6.53 12.50 8.20
CA ASP A 166 5.83 11.31 7.68
C ASP A 166 5.75 11.25 6.13
N LEU A 167 6.61 11.99 5.42
CA LEU A 167 6.58 12.13 3.95
C LEU A 167 7.69 11.33 3.24
N ALA A 168 8.46 10.52 3.95
CA ALA A 168 9.38 9.61 3.28
C ALA A 168 8.59 8.56 2.48
N GLY A 169 9.06 8.27 1.26
CA GLY A 169 8.36 7.32 0.39
C GLY A 169 7.28 7.93 -0.51
N GLU A 170 7.12 9.25 -0.55
CA GLU A 170 6.24 9.97 -1.48
C GLU A 170 6.78 9.93 -2.93
N ILE A 171 7.16 8.74 -3.38
CA ILE A 171 7.76 8.48 -4.69
C ILE A 171 6.82 8.78 -5.86
N GLY A 172 5.50 8.74 -5.63
CA GLY A 172 4.48 9.07 -6.63
C GLY A 172 4.70 10.47 -7.23
N HIS A 173 5.26 11.39 -6.44
CA HIS A 173 5.58 12.75 -6.83
C HIS A 173 6.88 12.91 -7.63
N LEU A 174 7.72 11.89 -7.74
CA LEU A 174 8.92 11.94 -8.59
C LEU A 174 8.50 12.04 -10.05
N ARG A 175 9.20 12.89 -10.80
CA ARG A 175 9.01 13.02 -12.24
C ARG A 175 10.03 12.15 -12.99
N LEU A 176 9.52 11.20 -13.78
CA LEU A 176 10.37 10.35 -14.64
C LEU A 176 10.58 10.95 -16.01
N ASP A 177 9.58 11.66 -16.54
CA ASP A 177 9.62 12.27 -17.88
C ASP A 177 9.06 13.70 -17.84
N PRO A 178 9.51 14.58 -18.76
CA PRO A 178 8.93 15.92 -18.92
C PRO A 178 7.46 15.85 -19.36
N ASP A 179 7.13 14.85 -20.20
CA ASP A 179 5.81 14.57 -20.74
C ASP A 179 5.38 13.15 -20.37
N GLY A 180 4.05 12.92 -20.30
CA GLY A 180 3.52 11.61 -19.96
C GLY A 180 2.17 11.69 -19.26
N PRO A 181 1.66 10.58 -18.75
CA PRO A 181 0.41 10.57 -18.01
C PRO A 181 0.51 11.42 -16.74
N VAL A 182 -0.64 11.92 -16.29
CA VAL A 182 -0.72 12.85 -15.18
C VAL A 182 -1.09 12.11 -13.90
N GLY A 183 -0.29 12.26 -12.85
CA GLY A 183 -0.63 11.84 -11.50
C GLY A 183 -0.48 13.03 -10.55
N PHE A 184 -1.47 13.25 -9.69
CA PHE A 184 -1.50 14.37 -8.73
C PHE A 184 -1.18 15.74 -9.37
N GLY A 185 -1.75 16.01 -10.55
CA GLY A 185 -1.53 17.25 -11.31
C GLY A 185 -0.17 17.40 -11.98
N LYS A 186 0.70 16.40 -11.89
CA LYS A 186 2.07 16.43 -12.43
C LYS A 186 2.22 15.48 -13.62
N ARG A 187 2.56 16.01 -14.80
CA ARG A 187 2.86 15.21 -15.99
C ARG A 187 4.14 14.39 -15.80
N GLY A 188 4.13 13.16 -16.32
CA GLY A 188 5.28 12.26 -16.32
C GLY A 188 5.74 11.85 -14.92
N SER A 189 4.86 11.96 -13.93
CA SER A 189 5.13 11.50 -12.57
C SER A 189 5.05 9.99 -12.45
N VAL A 190 5.72 9.45 -11.47
CA VAL A 190 5.64 8.03 -11.10
C VAL A 190 4.17 7.60 -10.90
N GLU A 191 3.38 8.40 -10.19
CA GLU A 191 1.94 8.14 -10.00
C GLU A 191 1.18 8.16 -11.33
N GLY A 192 1.53 9.07 -12.25
CA GLY A 192 0.94 9.11 -13.59
C GLY A 192 1.13 7.82 -14.38
N TYR A 193 2.25 7.12 -14.18
CA TYR A 193 2.52 5.85 -14.85
C TYR A 193 1.99 4.63 -14.10
N LEU A 194 2.01 4.62 -12.77
CA LEU A 194 1.94 3.40 -11.96
C LEU A 194 0.69 3.31 -11.07
N SER A 195 -0.08 4.39 -10.93
CA SER A 195 -1.39 4.31 -10.26
C SER A 195 -2.47 3.72 -11.16
N GLY A 196 -3.58 3.29 -10.58
CA GLY A 196 -4.74 2.83 -11.34
C GLY A 196 -5.23 3.85 -12.36
N PRO A 197 -5.48 5.13 -11.99
CA PRO A 197 -5.79 6.19 -12.95
C PRO A 197 -4.71 6.42 -14.01
N GLY A 198 -3.44 6.26 -13.63
CA GLY A 198 -2.32 6.36 -14.58
C GLY A 198 -2.33 5.25 -15.62
N LEU A 199 -2.55 4.01 -15.19
CA LEU A 199 -2.70 2.85 -16.08
C LEU A 199 -3.86 3.04 -17.05
N VAL A 200 -5.00 3.58 -16.59
CA VAL A 200 -6.14 3.91 -17.45
C VAL A 200 -5.74 4.92 -18.52
N GLN A 201 -5.01 6.00 -18.19
CA GLN A 201 -4.52 6.97 -19.17
C GLN A 201 -3.62 6.32 -20.22
N LEU A 202 -2.72 5.42 -19.81
CA LEU A 202 -1.87 4.66 -20.74
C LEU A 202 -2.72 3.77 -21.66
N GLY A 203 -3.71 3.06 -21.11
CA GLY A 203 -4.62 2.22 -21.87
C GLY A 203 -5.45 3.00 -22.88
N GLU A 204 -5.98 4.16 -22.50
CA GLU A 204 -6.72 5.05 -23.42
C GLU A 204 -5.84 5.53 -24.59
N ALA A 205 -4.59 5.91 -24.29
CA ALA A 205 -3.66 6.33 -25.32
C ALA A 205 -3.37 5.19 -26.33
N GLU A 206 -3.08 4.00 -25.84
CA GLU A 206 -2.80 2.83 -26.67
C GLU A 206 -4.03 2.33 -27.45
N ALA A 207 -5.23 2.43 -26.88
CA ALA A 207 -6.48 2.12 -27.59
C ALA A 207 -6.72 3.05 -28.79
N ARG A 208 -6.44 4.36 -28.64
CA ARG A 208 -6.52 5.32 -29.73
C ARG A 208 -5.51 5.02 -30.85
N ILE A 209 -4.27 4.67 -30.48
CA ILE A 209 -3.22 4.25 -31.43
C ILE A 209 -3.65 2.99 -32.17
N ALA A 210 -4.15 1.98 -31.46
CA ALA A 210 -4.66 0.75 -32.05
C ALA A 210 -5.74 1.02 -33.10
N ARG A 211 -6.74 1.87 -32.78
CA ARG A 211 -7.77 2.27 -33.73
C ARG A 211 -7.22 2.95 -34.97
N GLN A 212 -6.27 3.89 -34.83
CA GLN A 212 -5.64 4.58 -35.96
C GLN A 212 -4.91 3.60 -36.88
N ARG A 213 -4.39 2.50 -36.33
CA ARG A 213 -3.71 1.43 -37.08
C ARG A 213 -4.64 0.36 -37.62
N GLY A 214 -5.94 0.45 -37.34
CA GLY A 214 -6.90 -0.60 -37.69
C GLY A 214 -6.78 -1.88 -36.86
N GLU A 215 -6.09 -1.82 -35.73
CA GLU A 215 -5.94 -2.92 -34.79
C GLU A 215 -7.22 -3.09 -33.95
N THR A 216 -7.59 -4.34 -33.65
CA THR A 216 -8.69 -4.64 -32.73
C THR A 216 -8.17 -4.61 -31.29
N THR A 217 -8.93 -3.98 -30.37
CA THR A 217 -8.64 -3.98 -28.94
C THR A 217 -9.92 -4.02 -28.12
N ARG A 218 -9.90 -4.72 -27.00
CA ARG A 218 -10.99 -4.76 -26.02
C ARG A 218 -11.16 -3.45 -25.28
N LEU A 219 -10.13 -2.60 -25.26
CA LEU A 219 -10.16 -1.29 -24.58
C LEU A 219 -10.98 -0.24 -25.34
N TRP A 220 -11.15 -0.42 -26.67
CA TRP A 220 -11.74 0.62 -27.51
C TRP A 220 -13.20 0.94 -27.19
N PRO A 221 -14.13 -0.03 -27.03
CA PRO A 221 -15.52 0.29 -26.71
C PRO A 221 -15.70 1.02 -25.38
N LEU A 222 -14.77 0.80 -24.45
CA LEU A 222 -14.80 1.36 -23.11
C LEU A 222 -14.28 2.81 -23.03
N THR A 223 -13.48 3.24 -24.03
CA THR A 223 -12.94 4.62 -24.07
C THR A 223 -13.85 5.61 -24.77
N HIS A 224 -14.86 5.16 -25.54
CA HIS A 224 -15.62 6.04 -26.42
C HIS A 224 -17.03 6.38 -25.91
N ASP A 225 -17.79 5.44 -25.39
CA ASP A 225 -19.21 5.65 -25.17
C ASP A 225 -19.72 5.42 -23.74
N HIS A 226 -18.98 4.80 -22.84
CA HIS A 226 -19.37 4.60 -21.43
C HIS A 226 -18.29 4.00 -20.55
N PRO A 227 -18.59 3.85 -19.25
CA PRO A 227 -17.64 4.22 -18.22
C PRO A 227 -16.29 3.63 -18.53
N ARG A 228 -15.29 4.52 -18.46
CA ARG A 228 -13.88 4.20 -18.65
C ARG A 228 -13.55 2.88 -17.98
N PHE A 229 -12.87 1.96 -18.67
CA PHE A 229 -12.33 0.76 -18.06
C PHE A 229 -11.44 1.14 -16.88
N ASP A 230 -11.37 0.28 -15.88
CA ASP A 230 -10.47 0.45 -14.76
C ASP A 230 -9.11 -0.24 -14.99
N ALA A 231 -8.20 -0.07 -14.04
CA ALA A 231 -6.88 -0.69 -14.13
C ALA A 231 -6.91 -2.21 -14.08
N GLU A 232 -7.89 -2.82 -13.41
CA GLU A 232 -8.06 -4.27 -13.36
C GLU A 232 -8.50 -4.83 -14.72
N GLU A 233 -9.43 -4.15 -15.37
CA GLU A 233 -9.88 -4.53 -16.74
C GLU A 233 -8.76 -4.38 -17.74
N LEU A 234 -7.94 -3.32 -17.65
CA LEU A 234 -6.73 -3.15 -18.46
C LEU A 234 -5.76 -4.32 -18.26
N CYS A 235 -5.41 -4.64 -17.01
CA CYS A 235 -4.49 -5.72 -16.70
C CYS A 235 -5.04 -7.08 -17.17
N ARG A 236 -6.33 -7.32 -16.97
CA ARG A 236 -7.01 -8.53 -17.46
C ARG A 236 -6.98 -8.65 -18.98
N ALA A 237 -7.19 -7.54 -19.72
CA ALA A 237 -7.07 -7.50 -21.17
C ALA A 237 -5.64 -7.80 -21.63
N ALA A 238 -4.64 -7.19 -20.99
CA ALA A 238 -3.23 -7.45 -21.27
C ALA A 238 -2.84 -8.92 -21.03
N ALA A 239 -3.22 -9.47 -19.88
CA ALA A 239 -3.01 -10.89 -19.55
C ALA A 239 -3.71 -11.84 -20.51
N SER A 240 -4.81 -11.41 -21.13
CA SER A 240 -5.55 -12.17 -22.17
C SER A 240 -4.99 -11.97 -23.58
N GLY A 241 -3.86 -11.27 -23.75
CA GLY A 241 -3.18 -11.10 -25.04
C GLY A 241 -3.65 -9.91 -25.89
N ASP A 242 -4.43 -8.97 -25.34
CA ASP A 242 -4.76 -7.72 -26.04
C ASP A 242 -3.49 -6.88 -26.27
N ALA A 243 -3.17 -6.62 -27.53
CA ALA A 243 -1.90 -5.96 -27.88
C ALA A 243 -1.82 -4.51 -27.42
N ALA A 244 -2.92 -3.75 -27.40
CA ALA A 244 -2.94 -2.38 -26.94
C ALA A 244 -2.80 -2.32 -25.40
N ALA A 245 -3.52 -3.18 -24.69
CA ALA A 245 -3.41 -3.30 -23.24
C ALA A 245 -2.00 -3.72 -22.82
N LYS A 246 -1.39 -4.67 -23.56
CA LYS A 246 -0.01 -5.07 -23.31
C LYS A 246 0.97 -3.91 -23.49
N ARG A 247 0.87 -3.13 -24.56
CA ARG A 247 1.73 -1.93 -24.73
C ARG A 247 1.58 -0.93 -23.58
N ALA A 248 0.37 -0.74 -23.07
CA ALA A 248 0.13 0.13 -21.92
C ALA A 248 0.82 -0.40 -20.66
N THR A 249 0.69 -1.70 -20.36
CA THR A 249 1.36 -2.32 -19.20
C THR A 249 2.89 -2.39 -19.39
N ASP A 250 3.40 -2.60 -20.60
CA ASP A 250 4.84 -2.56 -20.90
C ASP A 250 5.43 -1.16 -20.61
N ARG A 251 4.71 -0.07 -20.94
CA ARG A 251 5.13 1.30 -20.60
C ARG A 251 5.13 1.55 -19.09
N ALA A 252 4.16 1.01 -18.37
CA ALA A 252 4.15 1.07 -16.91
C ALA A 252 5.29 0.25 -16.31
N ALA A 253 5.58 -0.93 -16.84
CA ALA A 253 6.70 -1.76 -16.41
C ALA A 253 8.07 -1.07 -16.65
N ASP A 254 8.25 -0.37 -17.78
CA ASP A 254 9.44 0.45 -18.04
C ASP A 254 9.59 1.56 -17.00
N ALA A 255 8.51 2.30 -16.72
CA ALA A 255 8.52 3.35 -15.70
C ALA A 255 8.83 2.80 -14.29
N LEU A 256 8.28 1.63 -13.95
CA LEU A 256 8.59 0.93 -12.70
C LEU A 256 10.07 0.55 -12.61
N GLY A 257 10.64 0.03 -13.69
CA GLY A 257 12.06 -0.34 -13.75
C GLY A 257 12.98 0.87 -13.58
N ARG A 258 12.67 2.00 -14.22
CA ARG A 258 13.42 3.26 -14.04
C ARG A 258 13.35 3.78 -12.61
N LEU A 259 12.16 3.75 -12.00
CA LEU A 259 12.00 4.07 -10.58
C LEU A 259 12.84 3.15 -9.69
N MET A 260 12.77 1.85 -9.92
CA MET A 260 13.56 0.87 -9.18
C MET A 260 15.07 1.10 -9.34
N ALA A 261 15.54 1.47 -10.54
CA ALA A 261 16.95 1.78 -10.78
C ALA A 261 17.41 2.98 -9.95
N LEU A 262 16.64 4.07 -9.95
CA LEU A 262 16.91 5.24 -9.12
C LEU A 262 16.99 4.89 -7.62
N LEU A 263 16.02 4.11 -7.13
CA LEU A 263 16.00 3.70 -5.73
C LEU A 263 17.09 2.68 -5.39
N THR A 264 17.49 1.85 -6.35
CA THR A 264 18.61 0.92 -6.18
C THR A 264 19.92 1.66 -5.96
N ASP A 265 20.23 2.63 -6.80
CA ASP A 265 21.47 3.41 -6.70
C ASP A 265 21.45 4.36 -5.49
N LEU A 266 20.28 4.77 -5.01
CA LEU A 266 20.13 5.63 -3.84
C LEU A 266 20.16 4.87 -2.52
N LEU A 267 19.49 3.71 -2.43
CA LEU A 267 19.22 3.00 -1.17
C LEU A 267 19.90 1.64 -1.06
N ASN A 268 20.32 1.06 -2.21
CA ASN A 268 20.87 -0.30 -2.30
C ASN A 268 20.04 -1.35 -1.53
N PRO A 269 18.73 -1.51 -1.82
CA PRO A 269 17.85 -2.38 -1.07
C PRO A 269 18.11 -3.86 -1.36
N ASP A 270 17.72 -4.72 -0.42
CA ASP A 270 17.74 -6.19 -0.59
C ASP A 270 16.53 -6.65 -1.42
N VAL A 271 15.39 -5.93 -1.31
CA VAL A 271 14.14 -6.34 -1.94
C VAL A 271 13.22 -5.15 -2.23
N PHE A 272 12.60 -5.19 -3.40
CA PHE A 272 11.38 -4.45 -3.73
C PHE A 272 10.18 -5.38 -3.58
N VAL A 273 9.15 -4.93 -2.86
CA VAL A 273 7.89 -5.67 -2.72
C VAL A 273 6.78 -4.91 -3.42
N LEU A 274 6.15 -5.53 -4.40
CA LEU A 274 5.03 -4.94 -5.14
C LEU A 274 3.71 -5.32 -4.47
N GLY A 275 2.96 -4.30 -4.02
CA GLY A 275 1.61 -4.46 -3.48
C GLY A 275 0.52 -4.26 -4.52
N THR A 276 -0.72 -4.46 -4.12
CA THR A 276 -1.95 -4.18 -4.88
C THR A 276 -1.93 -4.65 -6.34
N ILE A 277 -2.02 -3.77 -7.33
CA ILE A 277 -2.02 -4.11 -8.77
C ILE A 277 -0.74 -4.86 -9.14
N GLY A 278 0.43 -4.41 -8.65
CA GLY A 278 1.72 -5.05 -8.94
C GLY A 278 1.83 -6.48 -8.39
N SER A 279 1.15 -6.81 -7.29
CA SER A 279 1.08 -8.17 -6.75
C SER A 279 -0.02 -9.03 -7.40
N ALA A 280 -1.06 -8.41 -7.94
CA ALA A 280 -2.15 -9.12 -8.60
C ALA A 280 -1.77 -9.60 -10.02
N TYR A 281 -0.88 -8.87 -10.69
CA TYR A 281 -0.45 -9.14 -12.07
C TYR A 281 1.09 -9.06 -12.18
N PRO A 282 1.84 -9.85 -11.42
CA PRO A 282 3.31 -9.75 -11.41
C PRO A 282 3.92 -10.04 -12.78
N GLU A 283 3.31 -10.91 -13.59
CA GLU A 283 3.74 -11.26 -14.94
C GLU A 283 3.72 -10.07 -15.92
N LEU A 284 2.88 -9.07 -15.69
CA LEU A 284 2.79 -7.88 -16.53
C LEU A 284 3.88 -6.84 -16.18
N PHE A 285 4.32 -6.79 -14.93
CA PHE A 285 5.20 -5.72 -14.45
C PHE A 285 6.63 -6.17 -14.16
N HIS A 286 6.82 -7.34 -13.49
CA HIS A 286 8.13 -7.76 -13.04
C HIS A 286 9.17 -7.96 -14.15
N PRO A 287 8.88 -8.68 -15.26
CA PRO A 287 9.89 -8.95 -16.27
C PRO A 287 10.38 -7.66 -16.95
N GLY A 288 9.46 -6.75 -17.32
CA GLY A 288 9.81 -5.49 -17.95
C GLY A 288 10.59 -4.57 -17.01
N ALA A 289 10.14 -4.44 -15.75
CA ALA A 289 10.83 -3.66 -14.74
C ALA A 289 12.23 -4.22 -14.44
N ARG A 290 12.38 -5.53 -14.37
CA ARG A 290 13.68 -6.19 -14.16
C ARG A 290 14.65 -5.91 -15.29
N ALA A 291 14.22 -5.99 -16.53
CA ALA A 291 15.05 -5.73 -17.70
C ALA A 291 15.57 -4.26 -17.74
N VAL A 292 14.72 -3.30 -17.35
CA VAL A 292 15.12 -1.90 -17.23
C VAL A 292 16.08 -1.69 -16.07
N LEU A 293 15.78 -2.25 -14.92
CA LEU A 293 16.62 -2.18 -13.72
C LEU A 293 18.05 -2.69 -14.01
N GLU A 294 18.19 -3.83 -14.70
CA GLU A 294 19.48 -4.41 -15.08
C GLU A 294 20.29 -3.55 -16.05
N ARG A 295 19.61 -2.76 -16.89
CA ARG A 295 20.24 -1.85 -17.83
C ARG A 295 20.67 -0.52 -17.20
N GLU A 296 19.91 -0.02 -16.23
CA GLU A 296 20.04 1.35 -15.71
C GLU A 296 20.81 1.43 -14.38
N ALA A 297 20.67 0.43 -13.48
CA ALA A 297 21.30 0.47 -12.16
C ALA A 297 22.70 -0.16 -12.15
N LEU A 298 23.47 0.12 -11.11
CA LEU A 298 24.79 -0.47 -10.90
C LEU A 298 24.70 -2.01 -10.84
N PRO A 299 25.41 -2.77 -11.71
CA PRO A 299 25.28 -4.23 -11.81
C PRO A 299 25.44 -4.95 -10.48
N ARG A 300 26.40 -4.55 -9.66
CA ARG A 300 26.66 -5.17 -8.36
C ARG A 300 25.49 -4.99 -7.37
N ALA A 301 24.77 -3.89 -7.45
CA ALA A 301 23.58 -3.65 -6.61
C ALA A 301 22.42 -4.56 -7.05
N VAL A 302 22.31 -4.81 -8.35
CA VAL A 302 21.23 -5.62 -8.94
C VAL A 302 21.40 -7.12 -8.71
N GLU A 303 22.63 -7.62 -8.59
CA GLU A 303 22.94 -9.06 -8.43
C GLU A 303 22.17 -9.73 -7.27
N ARG A 304 21.99 -9.04 -6.14
CA ARG A 304 21.34 -9.57 -4.93
C ARG A 304 19.90 -9.10 -4.78
N LEU A 305 19.51 -8.08 -5.51
CA LEU A 305 18.24 -7.44 -5.40
C LEU A 305 17.10 -8.35 -5.90
N LYS A 306 16.08 -8.51 -5.08
CA LYS A 306 14.87 -9.26 -5.39
C LYS A 306 13.73 -8.31 -5.72
N ILE A 307 12.85 -8.72 -6.66
CA ILE A 307 11.54 -8.11 -6.89
C ILE A 307 10.51 -9.19 -6.57
N LEU A 308 9.68 -8.96 -5.58
CA LEU A 308 8.72 -9.94 -5.09
C LEU A 308 7.31 -9.35 -5.04
N PRO A 309 6.26 -10.12 -5.31
CA PRO A 309 4.91 -9.72 -5.00
C PRO A 309 4.67 -9.74 -3.49
N SER A 310 3.77 -8.89 -3.00
CA SER A 310 3.28 -8.92 -1.62
C SER A 310 2.69 -10.28 -1.27
N THR A 311 3.01 -10.78 -0.08
CA THR A 311 2.50 -12.05 0.43
C THR A 311 1.47 -11.90 1.56
N LEU A 312 1.04 -10.67 1.87
CA LEU A 312 0.06 -10.41 2.93
C LEU A 312 -1.37 -10.86 2.59
N GLY A 313 -1.65 -11.11 1.30
CA GLY A 313 -2.90 -11.69 0.84
C GLY A 313 -4.12 -10.77 0.98
N ALA A 314 -5.31 -11.37 1.10
CA ALA A 314 -6.58 -10.65 1.19
C ALA A 314 -6.73 -9.84 2.50
N GLU A 315 -5.99 -10.20 3.54
CA GLU A 315 -5.98 -9.54 4.85
C GLU A 315 -4.98 -8.39 4.93
N ARG A 316 -4.35 -7.99 3.81
CA ARG A 316 -3.27 -6.98 3.77
C ARG A 316 -3.59 -5.74 4.60
N GLY A 317 -4.73 -5.07 4.39
CA GLY A 317 -5.09 -3.86 5.13
C GLY A 317 -5.19 -4.10 6.64
N MET A 318 -5.74 -5.24 7.06
CA MET A 318 -5.79 -5.62 8.48
C MET A 318 -4.38 -5.86 9.04
N LYS A 319 -3.52 -6.59 8.33
CA LYS A 319 -2.13 -6.81 8.75
C LYS A 319 -1.32 -5.52 8.80
N GLN A 320 -1.55 -4.59 7.89
CA GLN A 320 -0.98 -3.24 7.93
C GLN A 320 -1.38 -2.52 9.23
N ALA A 321 -2.65 -2.57 9.59
CA ALA A 321 -3.14 -1.97 10.83
C ALA A 321 -2.56 -2.65 12.08
N LEU A 322 -2.44 -3.99 12.09
CA LEU A 322 -1.77 -4.71 13.19
C LEU A 322 -0.28 -4.32 13.30
N ALA A 323 0.43 -4.19 12.19
CA ALA A 323 1.82 -3.74 12.19
C ALA A 323 1.96 -2.32 12.78
N ALA A 324 1.05 -1.40 12.44
CA ALA A 324 1.01 -0.06 13.02
C ALA A 324 0.78 -0.09 14.53
N ALA A 325 -0.12 -0.98 15.04
CA ALA A 325 -0.37 -1.15 16.47
C ALA A 325 0.89 -1.60 17.22
N LEU A 326 1.57 -2.63 16.72
CA LEU A 326 2.80 -3.17 17.33
C LEU A 326 3.94 -2.16 17.31
N PHE A 327 4.11 -1.42 16.21
CA PHE A 327 5.10 -0.36 16.08
C PHE A 327 4.89 0.74 17.14
N GLY A 328 3.65 1.18 17.32
CA GLY A 328 3.29 2.21 18.30
C GLY A 328 3.48 1.78 19.74
N TYR A 329 3.38 0.51 20.04
CA TYR A 329 3.54 -0.02 21.39
C TYR A 329 5.01 -0.20 21.81
N GLY A 330 5.97 0.03 20.91
CA GLY A 330 7.40 -0.03 21.24
C GLY A 330 8.01 -1.44 21.21
N GLU A 331 7.25 -2.48 20.86
CA GLU A 331 7.75 -3.86 20.76
C GLU A 331 8.74 -4.05 19.61
N LEU A 332 8.75 -3.14 18.64
CA LEU A 332 9.65 -3.16 17.49
C LEU A 332 10.94 -2.36 17.71
N HIS A 333 11.04 -1.59 18.80
CA HIS A 333 12.24 -0.81 19.13
C HIS A 333 13.27 -1.58 19.97
N SER A 334 12.94 -2.80 20.40
CA SER A 334 13.79 -3.63 21.27
C SER A 334 14.49 -4.78 20.53
N ARG A 335 14.54 -4.75 19.20
CA ARG A 335 15.25 -5.75 18.39
C ARG A 335 16.51 -5.21 17.76
#